data_1536eb86497d200685e097345af0c290
#
_entry.id   1536eb86497d200685e097345af0c290
#
_cell.length_a   1.000
_cell.length_b   1.000
_cell.length_c   1.000
_cell.angle_alpha   90.00
_cell.angle_beta   90.00
_cell.angle_gamma   90.00
#
_symmetry.space_group_name_H-M   'P 1'
#
loop_
_entity.id
_entity.type
_entity.pdbx_description
1 polymer ?
#
loop_
_entity_poly.entity_id
_entity_poly.type
_entity_poly.pdbx_seq_one_letter_code
_entity_poly.pdbx_strand_id
1 'polypeptide(L)'
;VKNLLRRVLQSAYNAVSHGSYNERLLEENVWHHVFRESFRTTQWKSELALSIGRWAGGASFFYILHRVLEDVKPEKVVELGLGESSKLISSYASNEDWLKSHIILEHSKTWIAAFCDRFQLSENSEIRRHDLFGKTQNCGFTDSLRYRDIEIDIWQHATLVVVDGPFGSESYSRMNSFDFIRQLLPESRFVLILDDSHRVGEKETLTEIRNLLSAQKITYHEKEYGGMKSCTIVCSHHFPWLASL
;
A
#
# COMPACT_ATOMS: atom_id res chain seq x y z
N VAL A 1 -31.49 -24.32 -29.64
CA VAL A 1 -30.11 -24.71 -29.28
C VAL A 1 -29.30 -23.51 -28.83
N LYS A 2 -29.21 -22.40 -29.61
CA LYS A 2 -28.41 -21.19 -29.26
C LYS A 2 -28.82 -20.56 -27.92
N ASN A 3 -30.12 -20.46 -27.62
CA ASN A 3 -30.60 -19.89 -26.38
C ASN A 3 -30.32 -20.78 -25.14
N LEU A 4 -30.35 -22.10 -25.31
CA LEU A 4 -30.01 -23.02 -24.24
C LEU A 4 -28.52 -22.96 -23.92
N LEU A 5 -27.66 -22.93 -24.93
CA LEU A 5 -26.21 -22.84 -24.78
C LEU A 5 -25.84 -21.53 -24.08
N ARG A 6 -26.46 -20.38 -24.45
CA ARG A 6 -26.25 -19.07 -23.82
C ARG A 6 -26.67 -19.11 -22.34
N ARG A 7 -27.77 -19.74 -21.98
CA ARG A 7 -28.21 -19.87 -20.58
C ARG A 7 -27.25 -20.74 -19.76
N VAL A 8 -26.75 -21.87 -20.34
CA VAL A 8 -25.79 -22.74 -19.65
C VAL A 8 -24.46 -21.97 -19.41
N LEU A 9 -23.95 -21.29 -20.43
CA LEU A 9 -22.73 -20.50 -20.30
C LEU A 9 -22.89 -19.35 -19.27
N GLN A 10 -24.03 -18.66 -19.28
CA GLN A 10 -24.30 -17.62 -18.28
C GLN A 10 -24.42 -18.19 -16.87
N SER A 11 -25.07 -19.36 -16.71
CA SER A 11 -25.16 -20.05 -15.42
C SER A 11 -23.79 -20.51 -14.92
N ALA A 12 -22.96 -21.08 -15.80
CA ALA A 12 -21.59 -21.46 -15.47
C ALA A 12 -20.72 -20.24 -15.09
N TYR A 13 -20.81 -19.16 -15.87
CA TYR A 13 -20.11 -17.91 -15.56
C TYR A 13 -20.53 -17.37 -14.19
N ASN A 14 -21.82 -17.31 -13.91
CA ASN A 14 -22.33 -16.84 -12.62
C ASN A 14 -21.85 -17.74 -11.46
N ALA A 15 -21.87 -19.07 -11.64
CA ALA A 15 -21.40 -20.02 -10.63
C ALA A 15 -19.89 -19.82 -10.32
N VAL A 16 -19.06 -19.65 -11.36
CA VAL A 16 -17.61 -19.40 -11.20
C VAL A 16 -17.36 -18.02 -10.55
N SER A 17 -18.07 -16.97 -11.01
CA SER A 17 -17.90 -15.63 -10.44
C SER A 17 -18.35 -15.53 -8.98
N HIS A 18 -19.44 -16.22 -8.60
CA HIS A 18 -19.87 -16.31 -7.21
C HIS A 18 -18.91 -17.13 -6.36
N GLY A 19 -18.35 -18.23 -6.90
CA GLY A 19 -17.31 -19.03 -6.23
C GLY A 19 -16.10 -18.17 -5.89
N SER A 20 -15.54 -17.49 -6.88
CA SER A 20 -14.36 -16.63 -6.67
C SER A 20 -14.63 -15.43 -5.74
N TYR A 21 -15.84 -14.89 -5.73
CA TYR A 21 -16.24 -13.85 -4.78
C TYR A 21 -16.30 -14.38 -3.35
N ASN A 22 -16.93 -15.55 -3.15
CA ASN A 22 -17.03 -16.17 -1.83
C ASN A 22 -15.66 -16.56 -1.28
N GLU A 23 -14.77 -17.08 -2.12
CA GLU A 23 -13.40 -17.40 -1.73
C GLU A 23 -12.65 -16.13 -1.24
N ARG A 24 -12.72 -15.04 -2.00
CA ARG A 24 -12.13 -13.76 -1.57
C ARG A 24 -12.73 -13.21 -0.30
N LEU A 25 -14.05 -13.35 -0.12
CA LEU A 25 -14.72 -12.92 1.10
C LEU A 25 -14.30 -13.76 2.31
N LEU A 26 -14.15 -15.07 2.14
CA LEU A 26 -13.62 -15.95 3.18
C LEU A 26 -12.18 -15.61 3.54
N GLU A 27 -11.34 -15.36 2.55
CA GLU A 27 -9.96 -14.95 2.74
C GLU A 27 -9.88 -13.61 3.48
N GLU A 28 -10.69 -12.61 3.09
CA GLU A 28 -10.79 -11.33 3.79
C GLU A 28 -11.20 -11.49 5.26
N ASN A 29 -12.15 -12.39 5.54
CA ASN A 29 -12.57 -12.69 6.92
C ASN A 29 -11.44 -13.34 7.74
N VAL A 30 -10.65 -14.22 7.14
CA VAL A 30 -9.47 -14.80 7.78
C VAL A 30 -8.46 -13.71 8.11
N TRP A 31 -8.17 -12.80 7.16
CA TRP A 31 -7.28 -11.68 7.40
C TRP A 31 -7.78 -10.73 8.49
N HIS A 32 -9.09 -10.44 8.53
CA HIS A 32 -9.69 -9.65 9.62
C HIS A 32 -9.45 -10.30 10.98
N HIS A 33 -9.62 -11.62 11.08
CA HIS A 33 -9.38 -12.35 12.31
C HIS A 33 -7.89 -12.30 12.69
N VAL A 34 -7.00 -12.65 11.77
CA VAL A 34 -5.55 -12.67 11.99
C VAL A 34 -5.04 -11.29 12.40
N PHE A 35 -5.44 -10.22 11.69
CA PHE A 35 -5.07 -8.85 12.03
C PHE A 35 -5.56 -8.49 13.43
N ARG A 36 -6.82 -8.74 13.73
CA ARG A 36 -7.41 -8.39 15.03
C ARG A 36 -6.72 -9.08 16.19
N GLU A 37 -6.41 -10.37 16.05
CA GLU A 37 -5.75 -11.14 17.12
C GLU A 37 -4.27 -10.73 17.29
N SER A 38 -3.57 -10.45 16.19
CA SER A 38 -2.17 -10.01 16.23
C SER A 38 -2.00 -8.57 16.70
N PHE A 39 -2.97 -7.69 16.40
CA PHE A 39 -2.87 -6.26 16.66
C PHE A 39 -3.19 -5.88 18.11
N ARG A 40 -4.13 -6.55 18.78
CA ARG A 40 -4.61 -6.21 20.11
C ARG A 40 -3.68 -6.67 21.24
N THR A 41 -2.39 -6.43 21.12
CA THR A 41 -1.37 -6.89 22.07
C THR A 41 -1.06 -5.89 23.19
N THR A 42 -1.42 -4.62 23.03
CA THR A 42 -1.21 -3.55 24.00
C THR A 42 -2.47 -2.70 24.14
N GLN A 43 -2.53 -1.88 25.21
CA GLN A 43 -3.70 -1.04 25.48
C GLN A 43 -3.97 -0.08 24.33
N TRP A 44 -2.98 0.69 23.87
CA TRP A 44 -3.17 1.68 22.80
C TRP A 44 -3.62 1.04 21.48
N LYS A 45 -3.13 -0.16 21.15
CA LYS A 45 -3.57 -0.91 19.96
C LYS A 45 -5.03 -1.35 20.10
N SER A 46 -5.45 -1.74 21.30
CA SER A 46 -6.84 -2.14 21.57
C SER A 46 -7.82 -0.96 21.49
N GLU A 47 -7.36 0.25 21.79
CA GLU A 47 -8.16 1.48 21.78
C GLU A 47 -8.20 2.15 20.40
N LEU A 48 -7.26 1.82 19.50
CA LEU A 48 -7.20 2.41 18.15
C LEU A 48 -8.35 1.91 17.26
N ALA A 49 -9.25 2.82 16.90
CA ALA A 49 -10.35 2.53 15.98
C ALA A 49 -9.92 2.74 14.53
N LEU A 50 -9.87 1.65 13.75
CA LEU A 50 -9.57 1.65 12.32
C LEU A 50 -10.80 1.22 11.52
N SER A 51 -11.09 1.96 10.43
CA SER A 51 -12.16 1.65 9.48
C SER A 51 -11.56 0.92 8.27
N ILE A 52 -11.35 -0.40 8.41
CA ILE A 52 -10.72 -1.25 7.40
C ILE A 52 -11.69 -1.60 6.27
N GLY A 53 -11.17 -1.69 5.04
CA GLY A 53 -11.92 -2.06 3.84
C GLY A 53 -12.57 -0.89 3.12
N ARG A 54 -13.31 -1.14 2.06
CA ARG A 54 -13.91 -0.15 1.16
C ARG A 54 -12.84 0.79 0.55
N TRP A 55 -12.82 2.08 0.94
CA TRP A 55 -11.82 3.05 0.49
C TRP A 55 -10.46 2.85 1.16
N ALA A 56 -10.43 2.40 2.40
CA ALA A 56 -9.22 2.00 3.07
C ALA A 56 -8.70 0.65 2.53
N GLY A 57 -7.46 0.34 2.82
CA GLY A 57 -6.88 -0.97 2.51
C GLY A 57 -7.68 -2.13 3.08
N GLY A 58 -7.54 -3.33 2.50
CA GLY A 58 -8.10 -4.57 3.00
C GLY A 58 -7.45 -5.04 4.31
N ALA A 59 -8.02 -6.07 4.93
CA ALA A 59 -7.49 -6.60 6.18
C ALA A 59 -6.09 -7.20 6.03
N SER A 60 -5.79 -7.82 4.88
CA SER A 60 -4.44 -8.28 4.54
C SER A 60 -3.44 -7.14 4.51
N PHE A 61 -3.77 -6.01 3.88
CA PHE A 61 -2.91 -4.83 3.85
C PHE A 61 -2.59 -4.32 5.27
N PHE A 62 -3.59 -4.20 6.15
CA PHE A 62 -3.37 -3.75 7.53
C PHE A 62 -2.58 -4.75 8.36
N TYR A 63 -2.79 -6.05 8.15
CA TYR A 63 -1.98 -7.08 8.79
C TYR A 63 -0.51 -6.99 8.36
N ILE A 64 -0.25 -6.91 7.06
CA ILE A 64 1.10 -6.79 6.52
C ILE A 64 1.79 -5.51 7.01
N LEU A 65 1.08 -4.38 6.97
CA LEU A 65 1.60 -3.10 7.48
C LEU A 65 1.96 -3.20 8.97
N HIS A 66 1.06 -3.77 9.78
CA HIS A 66 1.30 -4.03 11.21
C HIS A 66 2.57 -4.88 11.42
N ARG A 67 2.69 -6.00 10.70
CA ARG A 67 3.84 -6.90 10.82
C ARG A 67 5.15 -6.21 10.40
N VAL A 68 5.13 -5.42 9.32
CA VAL A 68 6.30 -4.64 8.92
C VAL A 68 6.70 -3.64 10.01
N LEU A 69 5.74 -2.94 10.60
CA LEU A 69 6.02 -1.99 11.68
C LEU A 69 6.63 -2.69 12.92
N GLU A 70 6.10 -3.87 13.31
CA GLU A 70 6.61 -4.64 14.46
C GLU A 70 7.97 -5.30 14.19
N ASP A 71 8.14 -5.91 13.01
CA ASP A 71 9.28 -6.79 12.73
C ASP A 71 10.48 -6.03 12.17
N VAL A 72 10.24 -4.96 11.38
CA VAL A 72 11.30 -4.14 10.76
C VAL A 72 11.67 -2.93 11.59
N LYS A 73 10.67 -2.36 12.32
CA LYS A 73 10.82 -1.13 13.14
C LYS A 73 11.47 0.00 12.37
N PRO A 74 10.85 0.46 11.26
CA PRO A 74 11.43 1.48 10.38
C PRO A 74 11.52 2.83 11.09
N GLU A 75 12.71 3.42 11.16
CA GLU A 75 12.88 4.75 11.77
C GLU A 75 12.21 5.85 10.94
N LYS A 76 12.11 5.67 9.62
CA LYS A 76 11.44 6.58 8.71
C LYS A 76 10.48 5.82 7.79
N VAL A 77 9.24 6.31 7.76
CA VAL A 77 8.17 5.84 6.87
C VAL A 77 7.75 6.96 5.94
N VAL A 78 7.59 6.65 4.66
CA VAL A 78 6.96 7.54 3.67
C VAL A 78 5.67 6.89 3.20
N GLU A 79 4.57 7.62 3.28
CA GLU A 79 3.26 7.16 2.88
C GLU A 79 2.71 8.02 1.75
N LEU A 80 2.24 7.38 0.68
CA LEU A 80 1.55 8.01 -0.44
C LEU A 80 0.06 7.77 -0.28
N GLY A 81 -0.68 8.84 0.03
CA GLY A 81 -2.10 8.83 0.37
C GLY A 81 -2.35 8.94 1.88
N LEU A 82 -3.23 9.85 2.27
CA LEU A 82 -3.64 10.07 3.66
C LEU A 82 -4.91 9.25 3.95
N GLY A 83 -4.87 8.39 4.97
CA GLY A 83 -6.03 7.54 5.29
C GLY A 83 -5.94 6.79 6.62
N GLU A 84 -6.59 5.64 6.68
CA GLU A 84 -6.62 4.80 7.88
C GLU A 84 -5.22 4.20 8.19
N SER A 85 -4.40 3.93 7.17
CA SER A 85 -3.00 3.55 7.33
C SER A 85 -2.19 4.65 8.01
N SER A 86 -2.46 5.90 7.69
CA SER A 86 -1.82 7.06 8.35
C SER A 86 -2.16 7.11 9.84
N LYS A 87 -3.40 6.77 10.24
CA LYS A 87 -3.76 6.65 11.66
C LYS A 87 -2.94 5.57 12.35
N LEU A 88 -2.83 4.40 11.72
CA LEU A 88 -2.07 3.29 12.26
C LEU A 88 -0.59 3.67 12.45
N ILE A 89 0.07 4.16 11.40
CA ILE A 89 1.48 4.52 11.43
C ILE A 89 1.73 5.66 12.42
N SER A 90 0.88 6.69 12.43
CA SER A 90 0.98 7.80 13.38
C SER A 90 0.79 7.36 14.83
N SER A 91 -0.09 6.38 15.08
CA SER A 91 -0.25 5.80 16.42
C SER A 91 1.00 5.03 16.86
N TYR A 92 1.68 4.33 15.95
CA TYR A 92 3.01 3.78 16.22
C TYR A 92 4.01 4.88 16.54
N ALA A 93 4.05 5.95 15.77
CA ALA A 93 4.95 7.09 16.00
C ALA A 93 4.71 7.80 17.32
N SER A 94 3.50 7.70 17.89
CA SER A 94 3.18 8.24 19.22
C SER A 94 3.58 7.33 20.39
N ASN A 95 3.66 6.02 20.15
CA ASN A 95 3.79 5.01 21.21
C ASN A 95 5.10 4.23 21.18
N GLU A 96 5.85 4.34 20.09
CA GLU A 96 7.07 3.55 19.86
C GLU A 96 8.25 4.47 19.52
N ASP A 97 9.30 4.41 20.30
CA ASP A 97 10.47 5.31 20.18
C ASP A 97 11.30 5.09 18.90
N TRP A 98 11.14 3.97 18.21
CA TRP A 98 11.91 3.68 17.00
C TRP A 98 11.41 4.44 15.76
N LEU A 99 10.13 4.83 15.68
CA LEU A 99 9.59 5.57 14.53
C LEU A 99 9.79 7.09 14.73
N LYS A 100 10.84 7.62 14.11
CA LYS A 100 11.27 9.02 14.26
C LYS A 100 10.65 9.96 13.23
N SER A 101 10.23 9.45 12.07
CA SER A 101 9.69 10.27 10.98
C SER A 101 8.66 9.48 10.17
N HIS A 102 7.47 10.05 10.06
CA HIS A 102 6.41 9.58 9.19
C HIS A 102 5.95 10.73 8.29
N ILE A 103 6.27 10.65 7.00
CA ILE A 103 5.92 11.67 5.99
C ILE A 103 4.77 11.14 5.15
N ILE A 104 3.67 11.89 5.11
CA ILE A 104 2.46 11.55 4.38
C ILE A 104 2.29 12.51 3.20
N LEU A 105 2.25 11.99 1.98
CA LEU A 105 1.98 12.79 0.78
C LEU A 105 0.49 12.74 0.45
N GLU A 106 -0.14 13.92 0.37
CA GLU A 106 -1.57 14.03 0.03
C GLU A 106 -1.81 15.27 -0.86
N HIS A 107 -2.77 15.19 -1.78
CA HIS A 107 -3.10 16.29 -2.70
C HIS A 107 -4.31 17.11 -2.29
N SER A 108 -5.29 16.48 -1.66
CA SER A 108 -6.62 17.05 -1.39
C SER A 108 -6.64 17.87 -0.10
N LYS A 109 -6.71 19.20 -0.22
CA LYS A 109 -6.87 20.09 0.93
C LYS A 109 -8.12 19.77 1.77
N THR A 110 -9.22 19.45 1.11
CA THR A 110 -10.48 19.13 1.78
C THR A 110 -10.40 17.82 2.56
N TRP A 111 -9.70 16.83 2.00
CA TRP A 111 -9.47 15.56 2.67
C TRP A 111 -8.53 15.72 3.87
N ILE A 112 -7.43 16.47 3.72
CA ILE A 112 -6.51 16.79 4.82
C ILE A 112 -7.29 17.45 5.98
N ALA A 113 -8.08 18.49 5.70
CA ALA A 113 -8.88 19.17 6.73
C ALA A 113 -9.83 18.19 7.43
N ALA A 114 -10.63 17.43 6.66
CA ALA A 114 -11.57 16.45 7.20
C ALA A 114 -10.90 15.30 7.98
N PHE A 115 -9.68 14.94 7.67
CA PHE A 115 -8.90 13.96 8.42
C PHE A 115 -8.42 14.57 9.76
N CYS A 116 -7.80 15.75 9.73
CA CYS A 116 -7.27 16.42 10.91
C CYS A 116 -8.36 16.85 11.91
N ASP A 117 -9.58 17.11 11.45
CA ASP A 117 -10.74 17.37 12.33
C ASP A 117 -11.13 16.13 13.16
N ARG A 118 -10.78 14.93 12.71
CA ARG A 118 -11.18 13.66 13.34
C ARG A 118 -10.06 12.91 14.01
N PHE A 119 -8.81 13.17 13.63
CA PHE A 119 -7.65 12.45 14.12
C PHE A 119 -6.45 13.39 14.27
N GLN A 120 -5.85 13.36 15.44
CA GLN A 120 -4.62 14.09 15.72
C GLN A 120 -3.41 13.21 15.41
N LEU A 121 -2.56 13.68 14.51
CA LEU A 121 -1.31 13.01 14.19
C LEU A 121 -0.28 13.15 15.32
N SER A 122 0.62 12.19 15.42
CA SER A 122 1.83 12.25 16.23
C SER A 122 2.71 13.45 15.83
N GLU A 123 3.50 13.95 16.75
CA GLU A 123 4.53 14.97 16.47
C GLU A 123 5.59 14.49 15.47
N ASN A 124 5.80 13.18 15.37
CA ASN A 124 6.68 12.54 14.40
C ASN A 124 6.02 12.31 13.02
N SER A 125 4.75 12.70 12.84
CA SER A 125 3.99 12.54 11.58
C SER A 125 3.71 13.88 10.93
N GLU A 126 4.03 14.02 9.65
CA GLU A 126 3.88 15.24 8.88
C GLU A 126 3.10 14.98 7.59
N ILE A 127 2.06 15.79 7.31
CA ILE A 127 1.39 15.81 6.01
C ILE A 127 2.05 16.83 5.11
N ARG A 128 2.60 16.37 3.98
CA ARG A 128 3.10 17.24 2.91
C ARG A 128 2.11 17.23 1.75
N ARG A 129 1.55 18.41 1.47
CA ARG A 129 0.62 18.55 0.37
C ARG A 129 1.36 18.75 -0.94
N HIS A 130 1.09 17.86 -1.90
CA HIS A 130 1.59 17.95 -3.27
C HIS A 130 0.43 18.00 -4.26
N ASP A 131 0.50 18.88 -5.25
CA ASP A 131 -0.46 18.86 -6.35
C ASP A 131 -0.25 17.63 -7.23
N LEU A 132 -1.29 17.21 -7.97
CA LEU A 132 -1.16 16.10 -8.91
C LEU A 132 -0.74 16.57 -10.28
N PHE A 133 0.05 15.75 -10.96
CA PHE A 133 0.18 15.77 -12.41
C PHE A 133 -0.97 14.99 -13.04
N GLY A 134 -1.69 15.60 -14.00
CA GLY A 134 -2.47 14.88 -14.97
C GLY A 134 -1.69 14.78 -16.27
N LYS A 135 -1.63 13.61 -16.91
CA LYS A 135 -1.06 13.35 -18.25
C LYS A 135 0.28 14.06 -18.51
N THR A 136 1.38 13.48 -18.09
CA THR A 136 2.70 14.06 -18.35
C THR A 136 3.43 13.36 -19.50
N GLN A 137 3.81 14.15 -20.51
CA GLN A 137 4.57 13.73 -21.67
C GLN A 137 6.05 13.40 -21.38
N ASN A 138 6.57 13.67 -20.19
CA ASN A 138 8.02 13.75 -19.97
C ASN A 138 8.69 12.54 -19.31
N CYS A 139 7.96 11.49 -18.92
CA CYS A 139 8.57 10.31 -18.28
C CYS A 139 8.21 8.96 -18.93
N GLY A 140 7.65 8.96 -20.13
CA GLY A 140 7.28 7.73 -20.84
C GLY A 140 5.97 7.06 -20.38
N PHE A 141 5.35 7.55 -19.29
CA PHE A 141 4.12 7.01 -18.71
C PHE A 141 3.00 8.05 -18.83
N THR A 142 2.30 8.03 -19.95
CA THR A 142 1.46 9.16 -20.41
C THR A 142 0.14 9.35 -19.68
N ASP A 143 -0.35 8.39 -18.90
CA ASP A 143 -1.71 8.42 -18.32
C ASP A 143 -1.75 8.20 -16.79
N SER A 144 -0.61 8.31 -16.08
CA SER A 144 -0.58 8.12 -14.63
C SER A 144 -0.79 9.42 -13.85
N LEU A 145 -1.65 9.37 -12.83
CA LEU A 145 -1.71 10.42 -11.81
C LEU A 145 -0.53 10.28 -10.85
N ARG A 146 0.19 11.38 -10.63
CA ARG A 146 1.39 11.39 -9.78
C ARG A 146 1.41 12.66 -8.92
N TYR A 147 1.96 12.56 -7.74
CA TYR A 147 2.33 13.74 -6.96
C TYR A 147 3.44 14.49 -7.67
N ARG A 148 3.28 15.83 -7.73
CA ARG A 148 4.21 16.75 -8.36
C ARG A 148 5.31 17.16 -7.38
N ASP A 149 6.50 17.40 -7.93
CA ASP A 149 7.60 18.10 -7.23
C ASP A 149 7.94 17.48 -5.87
N ILE A 150 7.99 16.13 -5.81
CA ILE A 150 8.47 15.44 -4.62
C ILE A 150 9.99 15.64 -4.53
N GLU A 151 10.44 16.26 -3.45
CA GLU A 151 11.86 16.44 -3.18
C GLU A 151 12.52 15.07 -2.96
N ILE A 152 13.73 14.92 -3.47
CA ILE A 152 14.48 13.66 -3.47
C ILE A 152 14.83 13.19 -2.04
N ASP A 153 14.99 14.13 -1.11
CA ASP A 153 15.33 13.90 0.29
C ASP A 153 14.19 13.20 1.08
N ILE A 154 12.95 13.27 0.59
CA ILE A 154 11.82 12.52 1.18
C ILE A 154 12.14 11.03 1.24
N TRP A 155 12.77 10.48 0.20
CA TRP A 155 13.10 9.06 0.10
C TRP A 155 14.34 8.66 0.89
N GLN A 156 15.22 9.63 1.21
CA GLN A 156 16.46 9.35 1.93
C GLN A 156 16.18 8.73 3.30
N HIS A 157 16.85 7.62 3.59
CA HIS A 157 16.72 6.84 4.81
C HIS A 157 15.30 6.25 5.06
N ALA A 158 14.39 6.30 4.09
CA ALA A 158 13.12 5.62 4.19
C ALA A 158 13.33 4.10 4.10
N THR A 159 12.98 3.38 5.17
CA THR A 159 13.02 1.92 5.18
C THR A 159 11.67 1.33 4.75
N LEU A 160 10.57 2.01 5.04
CA LEU A 160 9.22 1.62 4.63
C LEU A 160 8.59 2.71 3.77
N VAL A 161 8.06 2.29 2.61
CA VAL A 161 7.19 3.11 1.76
C VAL A 161 5.85 2.40 1.61
N VAL A 162 4.77 3.10 1.97
CA VAL A 162 3.39 2.62 1.87
C VAL A 162 2.68 3.39 0.76
N VAL A 163 2.03 2.68 -0.15
CA VAL A 163 1.47 3.28 -1.37
C VAL A 163 0.00 2.91 -1.49
N ASP A 164 -0.88 3.85 -1.09
CA ASP A 164 -2.33 3.79 -1.30
C ASP A 164 -2.88 5.06 -1.99
N GLY A 165 -2.00 5.91 -2.45
CA GLY A 165 -2.29 7.15 -3.19
C GLY A 165 -1.26 7.46 -4.28
N PRO A 166 -1.56 8.44 -5.15
CA PRO A 166 -2.85 9.11 -5.34
C PRO A 166 -3.92 8.17 -5.92
N PHE A 167 -5.06 8.71 -6.38
CA PHE A 167 -6.08 7.91 -7.07
C PHE A 167 -5.47 7.04 -8.15
N GLY A 168 -5.99 5.79 -8.28
CA GLY A 168 -5.55 4.85 -9.29
C GLY A 168 -5.74 5.40 -10.71
N SER A 169 -4.85 5.01 -11.61
CA SER A 169 -4.91 5.28 -13.04
C SER A 169 -5.23 3.99 -13.80
N GLU A 170 -5.77 4.09 -15.01
CA GLU A 170 -6.00 2.92 -15.86
C GLU A 170 -4.70 2.21 -16.20
N SER A 171 -3.61 2.97 -16.34
CA SER A 171 -2.27 2.50 -16.68
C SER A 171 -1.23 3.15 -15.77
N TYR A 172 -0.18 2.42 -15.41
CA TYR A 172 0.96 2.90 -14.60
C TYR A 172 0.55 3.69 -13.36
N SER A 173 -0.33 3.11 -12.57
CA SER A 173 -0.88 3.73 -11.37
C SER A 173 0.18 3.88 -10.27
N ARG A 174 0.12 4.99 -9.52
CA ARG A 174 0.96 5.19 -8.32
C ARG A 174 2.47 5.14 -8.57
N MET A 175 2.90 5.64 -9.74
CA MET A 175 4.29 5.60 -10.21
C MET A 175 5.30 6.37 -9.35
N ASN A 176 4.87 7.19 -8.37
CA ASN A 176 5.82 7.78 -7.41
C ASN A 176 6.56 6.72 -6.58
N SER A 177 6.00 5.52 -6.42
CA SER A 177 6.72 4.38 -5.85
C SER A 177 7.99 4.00 -6.63
N PHE A 178 7.98 4.19 -7.96
CA PHE A 178 9.14 3.98 -8.82
C PHE A 178 10.27 4.98 -8.53
N ASP A 179 9.92 6.23 -8.16
CA ASP A 179 10.91 7.25 -7.81
C ASP A 179 11.69 6.88 -6.55
N PHE A 180 11.05 6.21 -5.58
CA PHE A 180 11.72 5.61 -4.43
C PHE A 180 12.69 4.51 -4.85
N ILE A 181 12.23 3.53 -5.64
CA ILE A 181 13.05 2.40 -6.07
C ILE A 181 14.30 2.86 -6.87
N ARG A 182 14.19 3.93 -7.65
CA ARG A 182 15.32 4.49 -8.42
C ARG A 182 16.50 4.93 -7.56
N GLN A 183 16.29 5.21 -6.29
CA GLN A 183 17.33 5.68 -5.38
C GLN A 183 18.00 4.57 -4.58
N LEU A 184 17.47 3.35 -4.69
CA LEU A 184 17.99 2.20 -3.96
C LEU A 184 19.32 1.73 -4.55
N LEU A 185 20.19 1.27 -3.68
CA LEU A 185 21.44 0.60 -3.99
C LEU A 185 21.33 -0.91 -3.66
N PRO A 186 22.23 -1.77 -4.15
CA PRO A 186 22.15 -3.22 -3.91
C PRO A 186 22.03 -3.61 -2.43
N GLU A 187 22.66 -2.85 -1.54
CA GLU A 187 22.65 -3.10 -0.09
C GLU A 187 21.56 -2.33 0.67
N SER A 188 20.65 -1.63 -0.04
CA SER A 188 19.59 -0.87 0.61
C SER A 188 18.64 -1.78 1.37
N ARG A 189 18.29 -1.37 2.59
CA ARG A 189 17.26 -2.00 3.41
C ARG A 189 15.95 -1.31 3.13
N PHE A 190 15.01 -1.99 2.50
CA PHE A 190 13.73 -1.37 2.13
C PHE A 190 12.57 -2.35 2.16
N VAL A 191 11.40 -1.79 2.38
CA VAL A 191 10.08 -2.44 2.21
C VAL A 191 9.17 -1.46 1.48
N LEU A 192 8.55 -1.92 0.42
CA LEU A 192 7.48 -1.24 -0.30
C LEU A 192 6.19 -2.05 -0.15
N ILE A 193 5.11 -1.43 0.29
CA ILE A 193 3.76 -2.02 0.29
C ILE A 193 2.90 -1.24 -0.69
N LEU A 194 2.39 -1.90 -1.72
CA LEU A 194 1.49 -1.33 -2.73
C LEU A 194 0.10 -1.91 -2.56
N ASP A 195 -0.88 -1.08 -2.18
CA ASP A 195 -2.28 -1.49 -2.10
C ASP A 195 -2.93 -1.56 -3.49
N ASP A 196 -4.10 -2.21 -3.58
CA ASP A 196 -4.87 -2.39 -4.81
C ASP A 196 -4.10 -3.09 -5.95
N SER A 197 -3.08 -3.89 -5.64
CA SER A 197 -2.18 -4.53 -6.61
C SER A 197 -2.86 -5.49 -7.60
N HIS A 198 -4.14 -5.82 -7.39
CA HIS A 198 -4.96 -6.57 -8.34
C HIS A 198 -5.35 -5.77 -9.60
N ARG A 199 -5.28 -4.44 -9.56
CA ARG A 199 -5.64 -3.56 -10.69
C ARG A 199 -4.57 -3.56 -11.77
N VAL A 200 -4.97 -3.26 -13.00
CA VAL A 200 -4.07 -3.28 -14.17
C VAL A 200 -2.94 -2.26 -14.03
N GLY A 201 -3.28 -1.02 -13.70
CA GLY A 201 -2.28 0.05 -13.59
C GLY A 201 -1.21 -0.21 -12.50
N GLU A 202 -1.61 -0.79 -11.36
CA GLU A 202 -0.70 -1.19 -10.29
C GLU A 202 0.19 -2.37 -10.70
N LYS A 203 -0.34 -3.35 -11.46
CA LYS A 203 0.45 -4.46 -12.02
C LYS A 203 1.50 -3.99 -13.01
N GLU A 204 1.18 -2.99 -13.84
CA GLU A 204 2.15 -2.36 -14.75
C GLU A 204 3.26 -1.67 -13.96
N THR A 205 2.90 -0.91 -12.93
CA THR A 205 3.87 -0.26 -12.03
C THR A 205 4.78 -1.27 -11.35
N LEU A 206 4.24 -2.37 -10.82
CA LEU A 206 5.03 -3.46 -10.25
C LEU A 206 5.98 -4.08 -11.29
N THR A 207 5.54 -4.19 -12.54
CA THR A 207 6.39 -4.70 -13.63
C THR A 207 7.59 -3.78 -13.86
N GLU A 208 7.37 -2.47 -13.89
CA GLU A 208 8.47 -1.51 -14.02
C GLU A 208 9.39 -1.49 -12.80
N ILE A 209 8.85 -1.66 -11.59
CA ILE A 209 9.64 -1.81 -10.36
C ILE A 209 10.55 -3.05 -10.45
N ARG A 210 10.03 -4.21 -10.88
CA ARG A 210 10.82 -5.45 -11.07
C ARG A 210 11.95 -5.25 -12.09
N ASN A 211 11.62 -4.62 -13.23
CA ASN A 211 12.60 -4.30 -14.27
C ASN A 211 13.75 -3.44 -13.72
N LEU A 212 13.40 -2.41 -12.94
CA LEU A 212 14.37 -1.49 -12.36
C LEU A 212 15.23 -2.16 -11.29
N LEU A 213 14.65 -2.92 -10.36
CA LEU A 213 15.39 -3.69 -9.35
C LEU A 213 16.38 -4.66 -10.00
N SER A 214 15.95 -5.34 -11.07
CA SER A 214 16.80 -6.25 -11.84
C SER A 214 17.95 -5.49 -12.53
N ALA A 215 17.68 -4.35 -13.15
CA ALA A 215 18.69 -3.52 -13.80
C ALA A 215 19.73 -2.97 -12.80
N GLN A 216 19.28 -2.62 -11.59
CA GLN A 216 20.16 -2.17 -10.49
C GLN A 216 20.84 -3.32 -9.75
N LYS A 217 20.58 -4.60 -10.12
CA LYS A 217 21.10 -5.81 -9.47
C LYS A 217 20.74 -5.90 -7.98
N ILE A 218 19.56 -5.40 -7.61
CA ILE A 218 19.05 -5.47 -6.25
C ILE A 218 18.36 -6.82 -6.05
N THR A 219 18.78 -7.58 -5.07
CA THR A 219 18.13 -8.82 -4.65
C THR A 219 16.94 -8.48 -3.75
N TYR A 220 15.75 -8.98 -4.10
CA TYR A 220 14.51 -8.70 -3.40
C TYR A 220 13.62 -9.93 -3.27
N HIS A 221 12.64 -9.83 -2.41
CA HIS A 221 11.52 -10.76 -2.29
C HIS A 221 10.23 -10.01 -2.56
N GLU A 222 9.26 -10.72 -3.12
CA GLU A 222 7.95 -10.17 -3.45
C GLU A 222 6.85 -11.16 -3.10
N LYS A 223 5.74 -10.67 -2.58
CA LYS A 223 4.52 -11.46 -2.33
C LYS A 223 3.28 -10.62 -2.46
N GLU A 224 2.29 -11.15 -3.18
CA GLU A 224 0.92 -10.62 -3.19
C GLU A 224 0.09 -11.32 -2.10
N TYR A 225 -0.64 -10.52 -1.32
CA TYR A 225 -1.58 -10.97 -0.30
C TYR A 225 -2.99 -10.58 -0.72
N GLY A 226 -3.86 -11.58 -0.83
CA GLY A 226 -5.22 -11.47 -1.35
C GLY A 226 -6.26 -11.07 -0.30
N GLY A 227 -7.52 -11.22 -0.71
CA GLY A 227 -8.74 -10.88 0.00
C GLY A 227 -9.73 -10.23 -0.96
N MET A 228 -10.59 -9.35 -0.47
CA MET A 228 -11.48 -8.55 -1.34
C MET A 228 -10.67 -7.57 -2.21
N LYS A 229 -9.56 -7.10 -1.71
CA LYS A 229 -8.49 -6.39 -2.42
C LYS A 229 -7.20 -7.18 -2.28
N SER A 230 -6.19 -6.87 -3.09
CA SER A 230 -4.84 -7.37 -2.85
C SER A 230 -3.85 -6.25 -2.64
N CYS A 231 -2.86 -6.52 -1.80
CA CYS A 231 -1.67 -5.70 -1.67
C CYS A 231 -0.43 -6.53 -2.00
N THR A 232 0.60 -5.87 -2.53
CA THR A 232 1.88 -6.51 -2.81
C THR A 232 2.96 -5.87 -1.95
N ILE A 233 3.75 -6.72 -1.28
CA ILE A 233 4.97 -6.31 -0.62
C ILE A 233 6.17 -6.62 -1.52
N VAL A 234 7.09 -5.67 -1.63
CA VAL A 234 8.39 -5.84 -2.25
C VAL A 234 9.43 -5.43 -1.22
N CYS A 235 10.33 -6.33 -0.85
CA CYS A 235 11.30 -6.05 0.20
C CYS A 235 12.71 -6.53 -0.17
N SER A 236 13.73 -5.86 0.37
CA SER A 236 15.12 -6.26 0.17
C SER A 236 15.40 -7.63 0.75
N HIS A 237 16.48 -8.27 0.30
CA HIS A 237 16.94 -9.56 0.79
C HIS A 237 17.21 -9.61 2.32
N HIS A 238 17.24 -8.46 2.99
CA HIS A 238 17.36 -8.37 4.44
C HIS A 238 16.09 -8.80 5.20
N PHE A 239 14.94 -8.85 4.51
CA PHE A 239 13.63 -9.13 5.11
C PHE A 239 12.87 -10.28 4.42
N PRO A 240 13.51 -11.45 4.15
CA PRO A 240 12.90 -12.51 3.34
C PRO A 240 11.61 -13.07 3.96
N TRP A 241 11.48 -13.04 5.28
CA TRP A 241 10.31 -13.55 5.99
C TRP A 241 9.03 -12.75 5.71
N LEU A 242 9.13 -11.49 5.30
CA LEU A 242 7.98 -10.66 4.95
C LEU A 242 7.23 -11.16 3.70
N ALA A 243 7.85 -12.01 2.89
CA ALA A 243 7.21 -12.65 1.75
C ALA A 243 6.49 -13.99 2.12
N SER A 244 6.40 -14.32 3.42
CA SER A 244 5.78 -15.55 3.91
C SER A 244 4.88 -15.34 5.14
N LEU A 245 4.42 -14.11 5.34
CA LEU A 245 3.49 -13.74 6.41
C LEU A 245 2.11 -14.37 6.23
#